data_c0c6bacf2895bfe4ae9e2825e284d020
#
_entry.id   c0c6bacf2895bfe4ae9e2825e284d020
#
_cell.length_a   1.000
_cell.length_b   1.000
_cell.length_c   1.000
_cell.angle_alpha   90.00
_cell.angle_beta   90.00
_cell.angle_gamma   90.00
#
_symmetry.space_group_name_H-M   'P 1'
#
loop_
_entity.id
_entity.type
_entity.pdbx_description
1 polymer ?
#
loop_
_entity_poly.entity_id
_entity_poly.type
_entity_poly.pdbx_seq_one_letter_code
_entity_poly.pdbx_strand_id
1 'polypeptide(L)'
;MSQYKAVFRCISGCGEEYPLDSVVYTCRKCGSLLEVSHDMDLLRRTGPAEWKELFTRRTGATTWPYGSGVWGKKEWVIPGIDSEHIVSMFEGHTNMFWAKRFGEHLGMKDLWVKMCGNSHTGSFKDL
;
A
#
# COMPACT_ATOMS: atom_id res chain seq x y z
N MET A 1 -0.37 -14.30 14.45
CA MET A 1 0.70 -13.86 13.50
C MET A 1 0.16 -13.98 12.08
N SER A 2 0.52 -13.04 11.20
CA SER A 2 0.14 -13.11 9.78
C SER A 2 0.80 -14.32 9.12
N GLN A 3 0.07 -14.99 8.23
CA GLN A 3 0.64 -16.03 7.36
C GLN A 3 1.51 -15.44 6.23
N TYR A 4 1.33 -14.15 5.90
CA TYR A 4 2.05 -13.47 4.83
C TYR A 4 3.38 -12.91 5.37
N LYS A 5 4.40 -12.87 4.50
CA LYS A 5 5.75 -12.43 4.83
C LYS A 5 6.27 -11.45 3.80
N ALA A 6 7.07 -10.50 4.27
CA ALA A 6 7.82 -9.59 3.44
C ALA A 6 9.11 -9.16 4.15
N VAL A 7 10.13 -8.82 3.38
CA VAL A 7 11.43 -8.36 3.86
C VAL A 7 11.94 -7.19 3.01
N PHE A 8 12.87 -6.42 3.54
CA PHE A 8 13.70 -5.58 2.71
C PHE A 8 14.78 -6.43 2.05
N ARG A 9 14.91 -6.33 0.74
CA ARG A 9 15.93 -7.02 -0.07
C ARG A 9 16.80 -6.01 -0.82
N CYS A 10 18.10 -6.28 -0.87
CA CYS A 10 19.02 -5.45 -1.64
C CYS A 10 18.77 -5.60 -3.14
N ILE A 11 18.54 -4.47 -3.84
CA ILE A 11 18.30 -4.46 -5.30
C ILE A 11 19.52 -4.83 -6.12
N SER A 12 20.74 -4.74 -5.57
CA SER A 12 21.98 -5.12 -6.28
C SER A 12 22.26 -6.62 -6.27
N GLY A 13 21.35 -7.43 -5.73
CA GLY A 13 21.51 -8.89 -5.74
C GLY A 13 22.64 -9.42 -4.87
N CYS A 14 23.12 -8.66 -3.85
CA CYS A 14 24.18 -9.10 -2.94
C CYS A 14 23.71 -10.15 -1.91
N GLY A 15 22.40 -10.50 -1.93
CA GLY A 15 21.80 -11.53 -1.09
C GLY A 15 21.41 -11.08 0.31
N GLU A 16 21.61 -9.80 0.65
CA GLU A 16 21.21 -9.29 1.97
C GLU A 16 19.71 -9.02 2.06
N GLU A 17 19.11 -9.48 3.14
CA GLU A 17 17.71 -9.23 3.51
C GLU A 17 17.62 -8.73 4.95
N TYR A 18 16.62 -7.89 5.22
CA TYR A 18 16.38 -7.32 6.55
C TYR A 18 14.87 -7.40 6.87
N PRO A 19 14.51 -7.64 8.14
CA PRO A 19 13.12 -7.55 8.58
C PRO A 19 12.54 -6.16 8.32
N LEU A 20 11.23 -6.07 8.03
CA LEU A 20 10.55 -4.79 7.76
C LEU A 20 10.47 -3.87 8.97
N ASP A 21 10.61 -4.39 10.18
CA ASP A 21 10.67 -3.64 11.45
C ASP A 21 12.08 -3.09 11.75
N SER A 22 13.07 -3.42 10.93
CA SER A 22 14.43 -2.91 11.08
C SER A 22 14.54 -1.48 10.55
N VAL A 23 15.16 -0.60 11.33
CA VAL A 23 15.54 0.74 10.86
C VAL A 23 16.77 0.62 9.98
N VAL A 24 16.55 0.52 8.67
CA VAL A 24 17.59 0.39 7.64
C VAL A 24 17.18 1.19 6.40
N TYR A 25 18.09 2.00 5.87
CA TYR A 25 17.82 2.87 4.72
C TYR A 25 18.53 2.39 3.45
N THR A 26 19.66 1.72 3.62
CA THR A 26 20.47 1.17 2.53
C THR A 26 21.02 -0.18 2.95
N CYS A 27 21.41 -0.99 1.98
CA CYS A 27 22.07 -2.26 2.24
C CYS A 27 23.36 -2.07 3.06
N ARG A 28 23.47 -2.72 4.20
CA ARG A 28 24.65 -2.60 5.10
C ARG A 28 25.93 -3.20 4.47
N LYS A 29 25.79 -4.09 3.47
CA LYS A 29 26.91 -4.75 2.82
C LYS A 29 27.47 -3.96 1.63
N CYS A 30 26.61 -3.38 0.78
CA CYS A 30 27.04 -2.74 -0.45
C CYS A 30 26.54 -1.29 -0.62
N GLY A 31 25.79 -0.73 0.33
CA GLY A 31 25.29 0.63 0.29
C GLY A 31 24.15 0.87 -0.70
N SER A 32 23.71 -0.15 -1.46
CA SER A 32 22.63 -0.01 -2.44
C SER A 32 21.26 0.16 -1.81
N LEU A 33 20.30 0.57 -2.62
CA LEU A 33 18.90 0.70 -2.20
C LEU A 33 18.30 -0.67 -1.83
N LEU A 34 17.22 -0.60 -1.07
CA LEU A 34 16.42 -1.76 -0.68
C LEU A 34 15.05 -1.67 -1.36
N GLU A 35 14.49 -2.82 -1.68
CA GLU A 35 13.09 -2.99 -2.09
C GLU A 35 12.34 -3.82 -1.06
N VAL A 36 11.02 -3.70 -1.03
CA VAL A 36 10.17 -4.60 -0.26
C VAL A 36 9.87 -5.83 -1.11
N SER A 37 10.32 -6.99 -0.64
CA SER A 37 10.10 -8.28 -1.30
C SER A 37 9.11 -9.11 -0.51
N HIS A 38 7.95 -9.39 -1.11
CA HIS A 38 6.93 -10.25 -0.54
C HIS A 38 7.16 -11.72 -0.89
N ASP A 39 6.74 -12.62 0.00
CA ASP A 39 6.57 -14.02 -0.33
C ASP A 39 5.34 -14.17 -1.25
N MET A 40 5.62 -14.15 -2.56
CA MET A 40 4.57 -14.19 -3.59
C MET A 40 3.81 -15.52 -3.61
N ASP A 41 4.41 -16.61 -3.16
CA ASP A 41 3.75 -17.92 -3.14
C ASP A 41 2.70 -17.97 -2.03
N LEU A 42 2.98 -17.32 -0.90
CA LEU A 42 1.97 -17.13 0.16
C LEU A 42 0.83 -16.22 -0.31
N LEU A 43 1.14 -15.11 -0.99
CA LEU A 43 0.12 -14.18 -1.49
C LEU A 43 -0.78 -14.83 -2.55
N ARG A 44 -0.24 -15.67 -3.43
CA ARG A 44 -0.97 -16.37 -4.50
C ARG A 44 -1.94 -17.42 -3.98
N ARG A 45 -1.82 -17.86 -2.72
CA ARG A 45 -2.78 -18.80 -2.12
C ARG A 45 -4.17 -18.18 -1.95
N THR A 46 -4.24 -16.87 -1.84
CA THR A 46 -5.48 -16.08 -1.86
C THR A 46 -5.76 -15.64 -3.30
N GLY A 47 -6.92 -16.02 -3.84
CA GLY A 47 -7.29 -15.69 -5.21
C GLY A 47 -7.54 -14.20 -5.44
N PRO A 48 -7.44 -13.70 -6.69
CA PRO A 48 -7.68 -12.29 -6.99
C PRO A 48 -9.08 -11.80 -6.60
N ALA A 49 -10.10 -12.65 -6.72
CA ALA A 49 -11.47 -12.31 -6.33
C ALA A 49 -11.58 -12.14 -4.80
N GLU A 50 -10.94 -13.01 -4.04
CA GLU A 50 -10.92 -12.96 -2.57
C GLU A 50 -10.19 -11.71 -2.08
N TRP A 51 -9.06 -11.33 -2.71
CA TRP A 51 -8.37 -10.08 -2.41
C TRP A 51 -9.25 -8.85 -2.67
N LYS A 52 -9.94 -8.82 -3.82
CA LYS A 52 -10.87 -7.74 -4.15
C LYS A 52 -11.99 -7.63 -3.13
N GLU A 53 -12.62 -8.74 -2.79
CA GLU A 53 -13.69 -8.79 -1.80
C GLU A 53 -13.22 -8.30 -0.43
N LEU A 54 -12.05 -8.80 0.04
CA LEU A 54 -11.46 -8.39 1.31
C LEU A 54 -11.23 -6.88 1.37
N PHE A 55 -10.60 -6.31 0.34
CA PHE A 55 -10.27 -4.89 0.31
C PHE A 55 -11.51 -4.01 0.13
N THR A 56 -12.48 -4.44 -0.67
CA THR A 56 -13.77 -3.75 -0.83
C THR A 56 -14.53 -3.71 0.50
N ARG A 57 -14.59 -4.80 1.23
CA ARG A 57 -15.25 -4.87 2.54
C ARG A 57 -14.59 -3.95 3.59
N ARG A 58 -13.29 -3.70 3.47
CA ARG A 58 -12.54 -2.81 4.35
C ARG A 58 -12.63 -1.34 3.94
N THR A 59 -13.10 -1.04 2.74
CA THR A 59 -13.21 0.34 2.24
C THR A 59 -14.22 1.11 3.08
N GLY A 60 -13.79 2.19 3.72
CA GLY A 60 -14.61 3.01 4.61
C GLY A 60 -15.02 2.34 5.93
N ALA A 61 -14.43 1.19 6.27
CA ALA A 61 -14.68 0.53 7.55
C ALA A 61 -14.11 1.37 8.70
N THR A 62 -14.82 1.34 9.83
CA THR A 62 -14.36 1.97 11.10
C THR A 62 -13.61 0.98 11.99
N THR A 63 -13.48 -0.27 11.55
CA THR A 63 -12.80 -1.34 12.31
C THR A 63 -11.29 -1.15 12.25
N TRP A 64 -10.68 -0.90 13.38
CA TRP A 64 -9.24 -0.82 13.52
C TRP A 64 -8.55 -2.14 13.16
N PRO A 65 -7.42 -2.10 12.41
CA PRO A 65 -6.72 -0.94 11.82
C PRO A 65 -7.14 -0.65 10.37
N TYR A 66 -8.17 -1.26 9.83
CA TYR A 66 -8.47 -1.40 8.41
C TYR A 66 -9.16 -0.20 7.75
N GLY A 67 -9.42 0.85 8.49
CA GLY A 67 -10.18 2.02 7.99
C GLY A 67 -9.44 2.93 7.03
N SER A 68 -8.11 2.78 6.86
CA SER A 68 -7.34 3.59 5.93
C SER A 68 -7.16 2.91 4.56
N GLY A 69 -6.78 3.70 3.54
CA GLY A 69 -6.45 3.18 2.23
C GLY A 69 -5.22 2.28 2.22
N VAL A 70 -4.28 2.54 3.12
CA VAL A 70 -3.03 1.79 3.31
C VAL A 70 -3.27 0.54 4.16
N TRP A 71 -3.72 0.73 5.41
CA TRP A 71 -3.88 -0.38 6.37
C TRP A 71 -5.04 -1.31 6.04
N GLY A 72 -5.99 -0.86 5.23
CA GLY A 72 -6.98 -1.73 4.61
C GLY A 72 -6.36 -2.86 3.77
N LYS A 73 -5.10 -2.69 3.36
CA LYS A 73 -4.28 -3.66 2.61
C LYS A 73 -3.06 -4.12 3.40
N LYS A 74 -3.17 -4.23 4.71
CA LYS A 74 -2.09 -4.58 5.65
C LYS A 74 -1.24 -5.75 5.17
N GLU A 75 -1.87 -6.78 4.59
CA GLU A 75 -1.20 -7.99 4.08
C GLU A 75 -0.21 -7.68 2.94
N TRP A 76 -0.44 -6.59 2.22
CA TRP A 76 0.40 -6.13 1.11
C TRP A 76 1.36 -5.00 1.50
N VAL A 77 1.20 -4.42 2.69
CA VAL A 77 2.04 -3.32 3.18
C VAL A 77 3.10 -3.86 4.14
N ILE A 78 2.70 -4.17 5.37
CA ILE A 78 3.57 -4.75 6.40
C ILE A 78 2.81 -5.91 7.05
N PRO A 79 2.85 -7.12 6.46
CA PRO A 79 1.99 -8.23 6.88
C PRO A 79 2.21 -8.67 8.34
N GLY A 80 3.41 -8.52 8.85
CA GLY A 80 3.79 -8.95 10.20
C GLY A 80 3.57 -7.94 11.32
N ILE A 81 3.17 -6.69 11.00
CA ILE A 81 3.01 -5.66 12.03
C ILE A 81 1.85 -5.98 12.96
N ASP A 82 2.04 -5.82 14.26
CA ASP A 82 0.98 -5.90 15.24
C ASP A 82 0.09 -4.66 15.20
N SER A 83 -1.20 -4.85 15.39
CA SER A 83 -2.17 -3.75 15.22
C SER A 83 -1.98 -2.61 16.22
N GLU A 84 -1.37 -2.88 17.38
CA GLU A 84 -1.03 -1.87 18.39
C GLU A 84 0.09 -0.90 17.94
N HIS A 85 0.90 -1.32 16.97
CA HIS A 85 1.97 -0.49 16.39
C HIS A 85 1.52 0.31 15.16
N ILE A 86 0.26 0.16 14.75
CA ILE A 86 -0.29 0.91 13.64
C ILE A 86 -0.77 2.27 14.13
N VAL A 87 -0.32 3.32 13.46
CA VAL A 87 -0.86 4.67 13.61
C VAL A 87 -1.59 5.02 12.31
N SER A 88 -2.83 5.45 12.41
CA SER A 88 -3.62 5.86 11.26
C SER A 88 -4.57 7.00 11.64
N MET A 89 -4.72 7.94 10.74
CA MET A 89 -5.73 9.00 10.77
C MET A 89 -6.86 8.71 9.75
N PHE A 90 -7.04 7.45 9.36
CA PHE A 90 -7.96 7.01 8.30
C PHE A 90 -7.67 7.68 6.94
N GLU A 91 -6.38 7.90 6.67
CA GLU A 91 -5.86 8.47 5.41
C GLU A 91 -6.15 7.56 4.21
N GLY A 92 -6.08 8.13 3.03
CA GLY A 92 -6.37 7.41 1.79
C GLY A 92 -7.84 7.54 1.37
N HIS A 93 -8.34 6.59 0.58
CA HIS A 93 -9.70 6.60 -0.01
C HIS A 93 -10.03 7.93 -0.72
N THR A 94 -9.01 8.56 -1.32
CA THR A 94 -9.14 9.85 -1.99
C THR A 94 -10.10 9.77 -3.16
N ASN A 95 -10.81 10.86 -3.40
CA ASN A 95 -11.87 10.93 -4.40
C ASN A 95 -11.33 10.72 -5.82
N MET A 96 -12.16 10.11 -6.63
CA MET A 96 -12.01 10.10 -8.08
C MET A 96 -13.26 10.73 -8.69
N PHE A 97 -13.10 11.68 -9.62
CA PHE A 97 -14.22 12.32 -10.28
C PHE A 97 -14.07 12.32 -11.80
N TRP A 98 -15.21 12.34 -12.48
CA TRP A 98 -15.27 12.45 -13.93
C TRP A 98 -15.04 13.90 -14.36
N ALA A 99 -13.92 14.16 -15.01
CA ALA A 99 -13.54 15.48 -15.50
C ALA A 99 -14.12 15.77 -16.90
N LYS A 100 -15.45 15.68 -17.05
CA LYS A 100 -16.17 15.73 -18.32
C LYS A 100 -15.75 16.91 -19.20
N ARG A 101 -15.86 18.14 -18.67
CA ARG A 101 -15.56 19.37 -19.44
C ARG A 101 -14.11 19.43 -19.90
N PHE A 102 -13.19 18.99 -19.04
CA PHE A 102 -11.78 18.96 -19.36
C PHE A 102 -11.48 17.87 -20.40
N GLY A 103 -12.12 16.72 -20.26
CA GLY A 103 -12.04 15.65 -21.24
C GLY A 103 -12.55 16.08 -22.62
N GLU A 104 -13.71 16.74 -22.69
CA GLU A 104 -14.28 17.28 -23.94
C GLU A 104 -13.31 18.26 -24.61
N HIS A 105 -12.68 19.15 -23.84
CA HIS A 105 -11.68 20.09 -24.35
C HIS A 105 -10.44 19.38 -24.95
N LEU A 106 -10.06 18.23 -24.40
CA LEU A 106 -8.94 17.42 -24.88
C LEU A 106 -9.33 16.36 -25.92
N GLY A 107 -10.61 16.26 -26.31
CA GLY A 107 -11.11 15.20 -27.18
C GLY A 107 -11.20 13.82 -26.51
N MET A 108 -11.17 13.75 -25.19
CA MET A 108 -11.24 12.53 -24.38
C MET A 108 -12.62 12.39 -23.74
N LYS A 109 -13.38 11.36 -24.13
CA LYS A 109 -14.75 11.16 -23.61
C LYS A 109 -14.79 10.65 -22.19
N ASP A 110 -13.76 9.95 -21.75
CA ASP A 110 -13.72 9.23 -20.48
C ASP A 110 -12.45 9.57 -19.71
N LEU A 111 -12.40 10.81 -19.20
CA LEU A 111 -11.28 11.32 -18.38
C LEU A 111 -11.68 11.38 -16.92
N TRP A 112 -10.97 10.61 -16.11
CA TRP A 112 -11.12 10.58 -14.66
C TRP A 112 -9.89 11.14 -13.95
N VAL A 113 -10.11 11.87 -12.87
CA VAL A 113 -9.04 12.47 -12.07
C VAL A 113 -9.06 11.93 -10.65
N LYS A 114 -7.95 11.31 -10.25
CA LYS A 114 -7.72 10.86 -8.88
C LYS A 114 -7.12 11.99 -8.05
N MET A 115 -7.83 12.43 -7.02
CA MET A 115 -7.47 13.58 -6.17
C MET A 115 -6.54 13.16 -5.03
N CYS A 116 -5.29 12.84 -5.33
CA CYS A 116 -4.33 12.39 -4.31
C CYS A 116 -3.95 13.50 -3.29
N GLY A 117 -4.12 14.77 -3.63
CA GLY A 117 -3.91 15.88 -2.72
C GLY A 117 -5.06 16.13 -1.74
N ASN A 118 -6.17 15.41 -1.87
CA ASN A 118 -7.34 15.53 -0.99
C ASN A 118 -7.23 14.60 0.24
N SER A 119 -6.04 14.43 0.76
CA SER A 119 -5.79 13.77 2.04
C SER A 119 -5.73 14.84 3.14
N HIS A 120 -6.30 14.54 4.33
CA HIS A 120 -6.22 15.45 5.47
C HIS A 120 -4.78 15.66 5.97
N THR A 121 -3.84 14.82 5.59
CA THR A 121 -2.40 15.02 5.82
C THR A 121 -1.80 16.05 4.85
N GLY A 122 -2.51 16.37 3.74
CA GLY A 122 -2.05 17.26 2.69
C GLY A 122 -0.94 16.67 1.79
N SER A 123 -0.57 15.42 1.98
CA SER A 123 0.50 14.76 1.22
C SER A 123 0.00 13.49 0.53
N PHE A 124 0.31 13.34 -0.76
CA PHE A 124 0.07 12.08 -1.49
C PHE A 124 0.99 10.93 -1.04
N LYS A 125 2.01 11.23 -0.25
CA LYS A 125 2.97 10.23 0.26
C LYS A 125 2.40 9.41 1.42
N ASP A 126 1.26 9.84 1.96
CA ASP A 126 0.59 9.18 3.08
C ASP A 126 -0.55 8.26 2.60
N LEU A 127 -0.58 7.94 1.29
CA LEU A 127 -1.63 7.17 0.61
C LEU A 127 -1.10 5.80 0.14
#